data_f29b6d1dca5b579277336fea924a4a8a
#
_entry.id   f29b6d1dca5b579277336fea924a4a8a
#
_cell.length_a   1.000
_cell.length_b   1.000
_cell.length_c   1.000
_cell.angle_alpha   90.00
_cell.angle_beta   90.00
_cell.angle_gamma   90.00
#
_symmetry.space_group_name_H-M   'P 1'
#
loop_
_entity.id
_entity.type
_entity.pdbx_description
1 polymer ?
#
loop_
_entity_poly.entity_id
_entity_poly.type
_entity_poly.pdbx_seq_one_letter_code
_entity_poly.pdbx_strand_id
1 'polypeptide(L)'
;MALYGGSMKKSILLKGPLLTRSGYGEQARFALRALKSRQDLFDIFIQPINWGATSWMIENNEERDWIDQTIEKTIGYIQQGGKFDMSVQVTIPLEWENLATKNIGYTAGIETTQASHTWIEKGNHMHNIIVVSSHSKQTYADIHYDAMNTQTNESIKLKLTAPVSVANYPVKNYENVEEINLPLDYDFNFLAVAQFGPRKNLHNTIKWFVEEFYNN
;
A
#
# COMPACT_ATOMS: atom_id res chain seq x y z
N MET A 1 -19.41 40.50 11.36
CA MET A 1 -18.16 39.88 11.82
C MET A 1 -18.40 38.41 11.92
N ALA A 2 -18.18 37.66 10.82
CA ALA A 2 -18.43 36.22 10.73
C ALA A 2 -17.22 35.51 11.34
N LEU A 3 -17.43 34.87 12.49
CA LEU A 3 -16.46 33.95 13.08
C LEU A 3 -16.37 32.71 12.17
N TYR A 4 -15.35 32.64 11.35
CA TYR A 4 -14.95 31.39 10.72
C TYR A 4 -14.46 30.45 11.82
N GLY A 5 -15.35 29.59 12.30
CA GLY A 5 -14.98 28.44 13.11
C GLY A 5 -14.16 27.50 12.25
N GLY A 6 -12.83 27.61 12.30
CA GLY A 6 -11.95 26.67 11.65
C GLY A 6 -12.23 25.28 12.21
N SER A 7 -12.74 24.37 11.40
CA SER A 7 -12.87 22.96 11.77
C SER A 7 -11.50 22.45 12.20
N MET A 8 -11.39 21.90 13.42
CA MET A 8 -10.14 21.30 13.88
C MET A 8 -9.74 20.21 12.90
N LYS A 9 -8.47 20.21 12.46
CA LYS A 9 -7.92 19.18 11.59
C LYS A 9 -8.09 17.80 12.25
N LYS A 10 -8.40 16.81 11.45
CA LYS A 10 -8.45 15.42 11.93
C LYS A 10 -7.06 14.82 12.00
N SER A 11 -6.74 14.21 13.14
CA SER A 11 -5.49 13.47 13.30
C SER A 11 -5.55 12.18 12.51
N ILE A 12 -4.62 11.98 11.55
CA ILE A 12 -4.58 10.80 10.69
C ILE A 12 -3.22 10.11 10.77
N LEU A 13 -3.24 8.83 11.14
CA LEU A 13 -2.05 7.98 11.17
C LEU A 13 -1.92 7.21 9.85
N LEU A 14 -0.84 7.43 9.14
CA LEU A 14 -0.45 6.61 7.98
C LEU A 14 0.55 5.54 8.44
N LYS A 15 0.11 4.27 8.47
CA LYS A 15 0.96 3.10 8.73
C LYS A 15 1.33 2.45 7.40
N GLY A 16 2.61 2.24 7.15
CA GLY A 16 3.07 1.57 5.94
C GLY A 16 4.58 1.59 5.76
N PRO A 17 5.11 0.88 4.76
CA PRO A 17 6.55 0.75 4.54
C PRO A 17 7.15 1.94 3.76
N LEU A 18 6.84 3.17 4.17
CA LEU A 18 7.19 4.41 3.46
C LEU A 18 8.69 4.56 3.15
N LEU A 19 9.55 3.99 4.01
CA LEU A 19 11.01 4.09 3.88
C LEU A 19 11.62 2.94 3.08
N THR A 20 10.82 2.03 2.51
CA THR A 20 11.35 0.86 1.78
C THR A 20 11.30 1.05 0.27
N ARG A 21 12.26 0.45 -0.43
CA ARG A 21 12.27 0.34 -1.90
C ARG A 21 11.44 -0.86 -2.35
N SER A 22 10.14 -0.79 -2.12
CA SER A 22 9.18 -1.82 -2.49
C SER A 22 7.96 -1.23 -3.17
N GLY A 23 7.15 -2.06 -3.85
CA GLY A 23 5.88 -1.63 -4.41
C GLY A 23 4.92 -1.08 -3.35
N TYR A 24 4.83 -1.72 -2.18
CA TYR A 24 4.07 -1.20 -1.05
C TYR A 24 4.67 0.08 -0.46
N GLY A 25 6.00 0.23 -0.48
CA GLY A 25 6.65 1.48 -0.10
C GLY A 25 6.25 2.64 -1.01
N GLU A 26 6.24 2.43 -2.33
CA GLU A 26 5.78 3.45 -3.27
C GLU A 26 4.29 3.74 -3.11
N GLN A 27 3.45 2.73 -2.92
CA GLN A 27 2.03 2.91 -2.62
C GLN A 27 1.80 3.72 -1.34
N ALA A 28 2.58 3.47 -0.29
CA ALA A 28 2.49 4.23 0.96
C ALA A 28 2.91 5.69 0.76
N ARG A 29 3.95 5.97 -0.06
CA ARG A 29 4.34 7.34 -0.41
C ARG A 29 3.29 8.04 -1.28
N PHE A 30 2.62 7.35 -2.19
CA PHE A 30 1.48 7.92 -2.91
C PHE A 30 0.33 8.30 -1.97
N ALA A 31 -0.02 7.42 -1.03
CA ALA A 31 -1.02 7.74 0.00
C ALA A 31 -0.59 8.95 0.84
N LEU A 32 0.71 9.03 1.21
CA LEU A 32 1.26 10.18 1.91
C LEU A 32 1.10 11.48 1.14
N ARG A 33 1.48 11.50 -0.13
CA ARG A 33 1.36 12.68 -1.00
C ARG A 33 -0.10 13.12 -1.14
N ALA A 34 -1.03 12.17 -1.28
CA ALA A 34 -2.46 12.45 -1.30
C ALA A 34 -2.95 13.08 0.01
N LEU A 35 -2.54 12.57 1.16
CA LEU A 35 -2.86 13.18 2.46
C LEU A 35 -2.20 14.56 2.62
N LYS A 36 -0.95 14.70 2.20
CA LYS A 36 -0.19 15.95 2.27
C LYS A 36 -0.84 17.06 1.43
N SER A 37 -1.47 16.74 0.30
CA SER A 37 -2.22 17.71 -0.51
C SER A 37 -3.46 18.25 0.20
N ARG A 38 -3.90 17.63 1.30
CA ARG A 38 -5.05 18.02 2.09
C ARG A 38 -4.68 18.31 3.56
N GLN A 39 -3.52 18.92 3.78
CA GLN A 39 -3.11 19.39 5.11
C GLN A 39 -4.05 20.47 5.70
N ASP A 40 -4.93 21.02 4.89
CA ASP A 40 -6.04 21.84 5.36
C ASP A 40 -7.04 21.05 6.22
N LEU A 41 -7.22 19.75 5.96
CA LEU A 41 -8.15 18.86 6.67
C LEU A 41 -7.48 17.97 7.70
N PHE A 42 -6.22 17.59 7.46
CA PHE A 42 -5.54 16.55 8.21
C PHE A 42 -4.29 17.05 8.92
N ASP A 43 -4.14 16.63 10.18
CA ASP A 43 -2.89 16.62 10.90
C ASP A 43 -2.29 15.21 10.77
N ILE A 44 -1.18 15.09 9.99
CA ILE A 44 -0.65 13.82 9.52
C ILE A 44 0.40 13.29 10.49
N PHE A 45 0.33 12.01 10.79
CA PHE A 45 1.25 11.21 11.59
C PHE A 45 1.69 9.99 10.80
N ILE A 46 2.90 9.47 11.03
CA ILE A 46 3.47 8.35 10.28
C ILE A 46 3.98 7.27 11.22
N GLN A 47 3.58 6.04 10.95
CA GLN A 47 4.15 4.84 11.56
C GLN A 47 4.81 4.01 10.46
N PRO A 48 6.15 4.09 10.30
CA PRO A 48 6.85 3.27 9.33
C PRO A 48 6.91 1.82 9.79
N ILE A 49 6.86 0.91 8.82
CA ILE A 49 7.05 -0.53 9.03
C ILE A 49 8.11 -1.06 8.06
N ASN A 50 8.73 -2.18 8.43
CA ASN A 50 9.60 -2.93 7.54
C ASN A 50 8.77 -3.70 6.49
N TRP A 51 9.40 -4.05 5.36
CA TRP A 51 8.75 -4.80 4.29
C TRP A 51 9.68 -5.91 3.79
N GLY A 52 9.62 -7.06 4.42
CA GLY A 52 10.47 -8.19 4.10
C GLY A 52 11.97 -7.82 4.04
N ALA A 53 12.69 -8.43 3.11
CA ALA A 53 14.11 -8.19 2.88
C ALA A 53 14.36 -7.07 1.82
N THR A 54 13.58 -6.00 1.87
CA THR A 54 13.75 -4.86 0.95
C THR A 54 14.74 -3.84 1.51
N SER A 55 15.48 -3.17 0.61
CA SER A 55 16.36 -2.07 0.99
C SER A 55 15.57 -0.83 1.41
N TRP A 56 16.20 -0.01 2.25
CA TRP A 56 15.66 1.28 2.65
C TRP A 56 16.02 2.36 1.64
N MET A 57 15.21 3.42 1.61
CA MET A 57 15.52 4.65 0.91
C MET A 57 16.63 5.38 1.67
N ILE A 58 17.71 5.69 0.94
CA ILE A 58 18.85 6.44 1.46
C ILE A 58 18.94 7.84 0.84
N GLU A 59 17.98 8.20 0.00
CA GLU A 59 17.91 9.53 -0.59
C GLU A 59 17.71 10.58 0.50
N ASN A 60 18.53 11.64 0.46
CA ASN A 60 18.35 12.85 1.24
C ASN A 60 17.64 13.87 0.35
N ASN A 61 16.34 14.03 0.53
CA ASN A 61 15.52 15.00 -0.16
C ASN A 61 14.42 15.52 0.76
N GLU A 62 13.73 16.57 0.34
CA GLU A 62 12.68 17.23 1.12
C GLU A 62 11.55 16.27 1.55
N GLU A 63 11.19 15.28 0.71
CA GLU A 63 10.17 14.29 1.08
C GLU A 63 10.65 13.39 2.22
N ARG A 64 11.93 12.96 2.17
CA ARG A 64 12.53 12.14 3.20
C ARG A 64 12.64 12.91 4.52
N ASP A 65 13.13 14.14 4.49
CA ASP A 65 13.24 15.00 5.68
C ASP A 65 11.87 15.22 6.32
N TRP A 66 10.85 15.44 5.51
CA TRP A 66 9.49 15.62 5.98
C TRP A 66 8.92 14.36 6.63
N ILE A 67 9.21 13.17 6.06
CA ILE A 67 8.82 11.87 6.63
C ILE A 67 9.49 11.69 7.99
N ASP A 68 10.79 11.92 8.10
CA ASP A 68 11.54 11.73 9.33
C ASP A 68 11.04 12.67 10.45
N GLN A 69 10.84 13.95 10.16
CA GLN A 69 10.25 14.92 11.11
C GLN A 69 8.83 14.51 11.53
N THR A 70 8.04 13.96 10.62
CA THR A 70 6.68 13.51 10.93
C THR A 70 6.68 12.24 11.79
N ILE A 71 7.67 11.37 11.64
CA ILE A 71 7.88 10.20 12.51
C ILE A 71 8.22 10.68 13.94
N GLU A 72 9.14 11.62 14.09
CA GLU A 72 9.50 12.20 15.39
C GLU A 72 8.29 12.85 16.08
N LYS A 73 7.53 13.64 15.32
CA LYS A 73 6.25 14.21 15.78
C LYS A 73 5.28 13.13 16.26
N THR A 74 5.19 12.01 15.52
CA THR A 74 4.29 10.91 15.87
C THR A 74 4.68 10.27 17.19
N ILE A 75 5.97 10.03 17.40
CA ILE A 75 6.50 9.48 18.65
C ILE A 75 6.13 10.39 19.83
N GLY A 76 6.40 11.71 19.71
CA GLY A 76 6.06 12.68 20.73
C GLY A 76 4.56 12.76 21.04
N TYR A 77 3.72 12.68 20.00
CA TYR A 77 2.26 12.68 20.14
C TYR A 77 1.75 11.45 20.91
N ILE A 78 2.25 10.27 20.58
CA ILE A 78 1.88 9.02 21.26
C ILE A 78 2.36 9.02 22.71
N GLN A 79 3.58 9.50 22.98
CA GLN A 79 4.12 9.60 24.36
C GLN A 79 3.29 10.51 25.26
N GLN A 80 2.62 11.50 24.68
CA GLN A 80 1.71 12.41 25.39
C GLN A 80 0.28 11.85 25.51
N GLY A 81 0.05 10.60 25.12
CA GLY A 81 -1.28 9.96 25.17
C GLY A 81 -2.20 10.35 24.02
N GLY A 82 -1.65 10.90 22.95
CA GLY A 82 -2.40 11.27 21.75
C GLY A 82 -3.13 10.07 21.13
N LYS A 83 -4.34 10.33 20.59
CA LYS A 83 -5.18 9.36 19.91
C LYS A 83 -5.53 9.85 18.51
N PHE A 84 -5.61 8.92 17.56
CA PHE A 84 -5.89 9.26 16.17
C PHE A 84 -7.39 9.17 15.86
N ASP A 85 -7.90 10.14 15.11
CA ASP A 85 -9.26 10.11 14.56
C ASP A 85 -9.37 9.04 13.46
N MET A 86 -8.33 8.92 12.63
CA MET A 86 -8.30 8.02 11.47
C MET A 86 -6.94 7.31 11.35
N SER A 87 -6.95 6.11 10.78
CA SER A 87 -5.73 5.47 10.27
C SER A 87 -5.93 5.06 8.81
N VAL A 88 -4.85 5.17 8.02
CA VAL A 88 -4.70 4.55 6.70
C VAL A 88 -3.53 3.58 6.78
N GLN A 89 -3.80 2.30 6.55
CA GLN A 89 -2.82 1.22 6.74
C GLN A 89 -2.50 0.58 5.40
N VAL A 90 -1.33 0.95 4.85
CA VAL A 90 -0.86 0.52 3.54
C VAL A 90 -0.03 -0.75 3.69
N THR A 91 -0.71 -1.87 3.82
CA THR A 91 -0.12 -3.20 4.06
C THR A 91 -1.02 -4.30 3.49
N ILE A 92 -0.58 -5.56 3.63
CA ILE A 92 -1.48 -6.71 3.43
C ILE A 92 -2.53 -6.75 4.56
N PRO A 93 -3.74 -7.26 4.28
CA PRO A 93 -4.84 -7.26 5.26
C PRO A 93 -4.52 -7.96 6.58
N LEU A 94 -3.65 -8.95 6.58
CA LEU A 94 -3.25 -9.67 7.80
C LEU A 94 -2.63 -8.74 8.86
N GLU A 95 -2.00 -7.64 8.45
CA GLU A 95 -1.29 -6.68 9.31
C GLU A 95 -2.17 -5.49 9.74
N TRP A 96 -3.45 -5.46 9.33
CA TRP A 96 -4.36 -4.39 9.74
C TRP A 96 -4.76 -4.52 11.20
N GLU A 97 -4.84 -3.37 11.86
CA GLU A 97 -5.06 -3.24 13.29
C GLU A 97 -6.05 -2.12 13.62
N ASN A 98 -6.59 -2.13 14.82
CA ASN A 98 -7.39 -1.05 15.38
C ASN A 98 -6.46 0.03 15.98
N LEU A 99 -6.11 1.05 15.18
CA LEU A 99 -5.16 2.11 15.55
C LEU A 99 -5.83 3.47 15.80
N ALA A 100 -7.07 3.63 15.37
CA ALA A 100 -7.77 4.90 15.40
C ALA A 100 -9.29 4.70 15.56
N THR A 101 -10.04 5.80 15.75
CA THR A 101 -11.50 5.76 15.76
C THR A 101 -12.06 5.22 14.44
N LYS A 102 -11.44 5.58 13.30
CA LYS A 102 -11.78 5.04 11.98
C LYS A 102 -10.53 4.43 11.34
N ASN A 103 -10.61 3.17 10.96
CA ASN A 103 -9.50 2.43 10.36
C ASN A 103 -9.79 2.11 8.91
N ILE A 104 -8.86 2.45 8.02
CA ILE A 104 -8.94 2.25 6.58
C ILE A 104 -7.78 1.34 6.17
N GLY A 105 -8.08 0.18 5.61
CA GLY A 105 -7.09 -0.69 5.01
C GLY A 105 -6.83 -0.27 3.55
N TYR A 106 -5.57 -0.20 3.13
CA TYR A 106 -5.20 0.06 1.75
C TYR A 106 -4.21 -1.00 1.29
N THR A 107 -4.64 -1.89 0.40
CA THR A 107 -3.82 -3.02 -0.07
C THR A 107 -3.60 -2.96 -1.58
N ALA A 108 -2.45 -3.50 -2.02
CA ALA A 108 -2.14 -3.65 -3.44
C ALA A 108 -3.16 -4.53 -4.18
N GLY A 109 -3.92 -5.32 -3.43
CA GLY A 109 -4.99 -6.12 -3.96
C GLY A 109 -4.60 -7.58 -4.14
N ILE A 110 -5.36 -8.25 -4.99
CA ILE A 110 -5.36 -9.68 -5.17
C ILE A 110 -5.00 -9.97 -6.63
N GLU A 111 -4.01 -10.82 -6.84
CA GLU A 111 -3.55 -11.24 -8.18
C GLU A 111 -4.34 -12.46 -8.69
N THR A 112 -5.12 -13.09 -7.82
CA THR A 112 -5.95 -14.28 -8.09
C THR A 112 -7.43 -13.97 -7.95
N THR A 113 -8.28 -14.98 -8.06
CA THR A 113 -9.72 -14.88 -7.85
C THR A 113 -10.15 -15.20 -6.40
N GLN A 114 -9.18 -15.39 -5.50
CA GLN A 114 -9.44 -15.72 -4.09
C GLN A 114 -8.53 -14.93 -3.16
N ALA A 115 -9.07 -14.51 -2.02
CA ALA A 115 -8.34 -13.98 -0.88
C ALA A 115 -8.44 -14.93 0.30
N SER A 116 -7.45 -14.96 1.17
CA SER A 116 -7.48 -15.78 2.39
C SER A 116 -8.67 -15.40 3.29
N HIS A 117 -9.26 -16.40 3.97
CA HIS A 117 -10.30 -16.17 4.97
C HIS A 117 -9.83 -15.19 6.06
N THR A 118 -8.56 -15.25 6.47
CA THR A 118 -7.99 -14.32 7.46
C THR A 118 -8.00 -12.88 6.96
N TRP A 119 -7.89 -12.65 5.63
CA TRP A 119 -8.01 -11.31 5.05
C TRP A 119 -9.43 -10.77 5.13
N ILE A 120 -10.43 -11.67 4.99
CA ILE A 120 -11.84 -11.31 5.14
C ILE A 120 -12.15 -10.95 6.60
N GLU A 121 -11.65 -11.76 7.56
CA GLU A 121 -11.80 -11.49 8.99
C GLU A 121 -11.19 -10.14 9.36
N LYS A 122 -9.93 -9.90 9.00
CA LYS A 122 -9.24 -8.63 9.25
C LYS A 122 -9.91 -7.46 8.55
N GLY A 123 -10.38 -7.67 7.32
CA GLY A 123 -11.11 -6.67 6.55
C GLY A 123 -12.40 -6.23 7.23
N ASN A 124 -13.10 -7.14 7.89
CA ASN A 124 -14.34 -6.82 8.61
C ASN A 124 -14.14 -5.94 9.85
N HIS A 125 -12.90 -5.75 10.31
CA HIS A 125 -12.58 -4.78 11.35
C HIS A 125 -12.27 -3.38 10.78
N MET A 126 -12.20 -3.22 9.47
CA MET A 126 -11.95 -1.93 8.82
C MET A 126 -13.27 -1.20 8.53
N HIS A 127 -13.23 0.12 8.61
CA HIS A 127 -14.36 0.98 8.27
C HIS A 127 -14.50 1.17 6.75
N ASN A 128 -13.39 1.01 6.02
CA ASN A 128 -13.34 0.97 4.56
C ASN A 128 -12.05 0.25 4.13
N ILE A 129 -12.10 -0.35 2.95
CA ILE A 129 -10.92 -0.95 2.32
C ILE A 129 -10.72 -0.27 0.98
N ILE A 130 -9.48 0.15 0.72
CA ILE A 130 -9.07 0.67 -0.58
C ILE A 130 -8.27 -0.41 -1.28
N VAL A 131 -8.64 -0.70 -2.52
CA VAL A 131 -7.94 -1.62 -3.42
C VAL A 131 -7.55 -0.91 -4.71
N VAL A 132 -6.59 -1.46 -5.44
CA VAL A 132 -5.99 -0.80 -6.60
C VAL A 132 -6.68 -1.10 -7.93
N SER A 133 -7.69 -1.99 -7.94
CA SER A 133 -8.38 -2.37 -9.16
C SER A 133 -9.81 -2.83 -8.93
N SER A 134 -10.63 -2.74 -9.97
CA SER A 134 -11.98 -3.31 -9.96
C SER A 134 -11.97 -4.83 -9.81
N HIS A 135 -10.93 -5.50 -10.35
CA HIS A 135 -10.73 -6.94 -10.15
C HIS A 135 -10.59 -7.28 -8.66
N SER A 136 -9.71 -6.61 -7.93
CA SER A 136 -9.55 -6.83 -6.49
C SER A 136 -10.84 -6.54 -5.71
N LYS A 137 -11.56 -5.48 -6.08
CA LYS A 137 -12.87 -5.19 -5.46
C LYS A 137 -13.86 -6.32 -5.71
N GLN A 138 -13.96 -6.82 -6.93
CA GLN A 138 -14.87 -7.91 -7.29
C GLN A 138 -14.51 -9.20 -6.56
N THR A 139 -13.20 -9.53 -6.47
CA THR A 139 -12.75 -10.69 -5.71
C THR A 139 -13.19 -10.64 -4.25
N TYR A 140 -13.09 -9.47 -3.60
CA TYR A 140 -13.59 -9.32 -2.23
C TYR A 140 -15.13 -9.43 -2.12
N ALA A 141 -15.86 -9.01 -3.15
CA ALA A 141 -17.32 -9.09 -3.16
C ALA A 141 -17.83 -10.52 -3.35
N ASP A 142 -17.15 -11.31 -4.16
CA ASP A 142 -17.59 -12.65 -4.56
C ASP A 142 -17.18 -13.73 -3.56
N ILE A 143 -16.14 -13.46 -2.76
CA ILE A 143 -15.56 -14.48 -1.90
C ILE A 143 -16.39 -14.70 -0.63
N HIS A 144 -16.63 -15.95 -0.31
CA HIS A 144 -17.20 -16.35 0.96
C HIS A 144 -16.64 -17.71 1.40
N TYR A 145 -16.62 -17.95 2.71
CA TYR A 145 -16.18 -19.18 3.31
C TYR A 145 -17.26 -19.74 4.24
N ASP A 146 -17.38 -21.05 4.26
CA ASP A 146 -18.10 -21.72 5.36
C ASP A 146 -17.21 -21.69 6.59
N ALA A 147 -17.72 -21.11 7.65
CA ALA A 147 -17.01 -20.96 8.92
C ALA A 147 -17.94 -21.36 10.07
N MET A 148 -17.35 -21.64 11.22
CA MET A 148 -18.09 -21.91 12.44
C MET A 148 -17.83 -20.80 13.45
N ASN A 149 -18.90 -20.24 13.99
CA ASN A 149 -18.79 -19.33 15.12
C ASN A 149 -18.35 -20.10 16.34
N THR A 150 -17.14 -19.84 16.84
CA THR A 150 -16.55 -20.59 17.97
C THR A 150 -17.25 -20.33 19.31
N GLN A 151 -18.07 -19.29 19.41
CA GLN A 151 -18.83 -18.97 20.62
C GLN A 151 -20.20 -19.65 20.64
N THR A 152 -20.87 -19.72 19.48
CA THR A 152 -22.22 -20.27 19.37
C THR A 152 -22.28 -21.67 18.77
N ASN A 153 -21.19 -22.17 18.19
CA ASN A 153 -21.11 -23.40 17.38
C ASN A 153 -22.06 -23.43 16.17
N GLU A 154 -22.47 -22.26 15.68
CA GLU A 154 -23.31 -22.14 14.51
C GLU A 154 -22.47 -22.04 13.24
N SER A 155 -22.95 -22.67 12.17
CA SER A 155 -22.36 -22.49 10.83
C SER A 155 -22.72 -21.12 10.30
N ILE A 156 -21.72 -20.37 9.88
CA ILE A 156 -21.87 -19.03 9.30
C ILE A 156 -21.19 -18.92 7.93
N LYS A 157 -21.67 -18.05 7.10
CA LYS A 157 -20.98 -17.64 5.86
C LYS A 157 -20.09 -16.43 6.17
N LEU A 158 -18.77 -16.66 6.23
CA LEU A 158 -17.80 -15.57 6.36
C LEU A 158 -17.67 -14.86 5.00
N LYS A 159 -18.06 -13.61 4.95
CA LYS A 159 -17.91 -12.73 3.80
C LYS A 159 -17.40 -11.36 4.24
N LEU A 160 -16.88 -10.59 3.31
CA LEU A 160 -16.51 -9.20 3.59
C LEU A 160 -17.77 -8.34 3.75
N THR A 161 -17.85 -7.58 4.83
CA THR A 161 -18.93 -6.64 5.13
C THR A 161 -18.48 -5.19 5.05
N ALA A 162 -17.16 -4.94 5.18
CA ALA A 162 -16.60 -3.61 5.04
C ALA A 162 -16.76 -3.10 3.59
N PRO A 163 -17.08 -1.81 3.39
CA PRO A 163 -17.12 -1.23 2.05
C PRO A 163 -15.75 -1.25 1.39
N VAL A 164 -15.74 -1.52 0.07
CA VAL A 164 -14.52 -1.55 -0.74
C VAL A 164 -14.55 -0.45 -1.80
N SER A 165 -13.55 0.41 -1.75
CA SER A 165 -13.33 1.49 -2.72
C SER A 165 -12.16 1.16 -3.64
N VAL A 166 -12.20 1.64 -4.88
CA VAL A 166 -11.08 1.47 -5.83
C VAL A 166 -10.33 2.79 -5.96
N ALA A 167 -9.01 2.74 -5.77
CA ALA A 167 -8.09 3.81 -6.11
C ALA A 167 -6.94 3.21 -6.92
N ASN A 168 -6.96 3.41 -8.23
CA ASN A 168 -5.92 2.90 -9.13
C ASN A 168 -4.56 3.47 -8.78
N TYR A 169 -3.49 2.75 -9.13
CA TYR A 169 -2.14 3.26 -8.96
C TYR A 169 -1.95 4.57 -9.74
N PRO A 170 -1.44 5.62 -9.09
CA PRO A 170 -1.05 6.82 -9.81
C PRO A 170 0.19 6.54 -10.65
N VAL A 171 0.32 7.28 -11.74
CA VAL A 171 1.50 7.26 -12.61
C VAL A 171 2.24 8.58 -12.42
N LYS A 172 3.56 8.49 -12.19
CA LYS A 172 4.41 9.68 -12.22
C LYS A 172 4.58 10.12 -13.67
N ASN A 173 4.34 11.40 -13.92
CA ASN A 173 4.68 12.00 -15.20
C ASN A 173 6.15 12.46 -15.15
N TYR A 174 6.97 11.96 -16.07
CA TYR A 174 8.37 12.34 -16.21
C TYR A 174 8.48 13.23 -17.45
N GLU A 175 8.40 14.56 -17.24
CA GLU A 175 8.40 15.53 -18.36
C GLU A 175 9.79 15.75 -18.96
N ASN A 176 10.86 15.51 -18.20
CA ASN A 176 12.24 15.74 -18.64
C ASN A 176 13.07 14.49 -18.36
N VAL A 177 12.86 13.45 -19.15
CA VAL A 177 13.72 12.26 -19.11
C VAL A 177 14.93 12.53 -20.01
N GLU A 178 16.13 12.50 -19.43
CA GLU A 178 17.35 12.53 -20.23
C GLU A 178 17.40 11.32 -21.16
N GLU A 179 17.68 11.55 -22.43
CA GLU A 179 17.84 10.48 -23.40
C GLU A 179 19.11 9.69 -23.06
N ILE A 180 18.94 8.42 -22.69
CA ILE A 180 20.05 7.53 -22.36
C ILE A 180 20.51 6.90 -23.66
N ASN A 181 21.69 7.31 -24.16
CA ASN A 181 22.34 6.63 -25.26
C ASN A 181 23.05 5.38 -24.75
N LEU A 182 22.44 4.21 -24.91
CA LEU A 182 23.04 2.94 -24.58
C LEU A 182 23.80 2.41 -25.81
N PRO A 183 25.09 2.06 -25.67
CA PRO A 183 25.86 1.43 -26.76
C PRO A 183 25.38 -0.03 -26.90
N LEU A 184 24.29 -0.23 -27.61
CA LEU A 184 23.73 -1.55 -27.86
C LEU A 184 24.12 -1.99 -29.29
N ASP A 185 24.48 -3.27 -29.42
CA ASP A 185 24.98 -3.84 -30.68
C ASP A 185 23.87 -4.12 -31.70
N TYR A 186 22.61 -4.09 -31.27
CA TYR A 186 21.45 -4.45 -32.10
C TYR A 186 20.39 -3.34 -32.09
N ASP A 187 19.66 -3.20 -33.21
CA ASP A 187 18.60 -2.23 -33.37
C ASP A 187 17.34 -2.58 -32.55
N PHE A 188 17.18 -3.87 -32.22
CA PHE A 188 16.08 -4.34 -31.38
C PHE A 188 16.60 -5.05 -30.13
N ASN A 189 16.13 -4.57 -28.96
CA ASN A 189 16.62 -5.04 -27.68
C ASN A 189 15.46 -5.39 -26.76
N PHE A 190 15.59 -6.45 -25.98
CA PHE A 190 14.63 -6.84 -24.96
C PHE A 190 15.08 -6.30 -23.59
N LEU A 191 14.13 -5.70 -22.86
CA LEU A 191 14.36 -5.24 -21.50
C LEU A 191 13.55 -6.09 -20.51
N ALA A 192 14.22 -6.68 -19.52
CA ALA A 192 13.58 -7.34 -18.39
C ALA A 192 14.02 -6.69 -17.08
N VAL A 193 13.06 -6.14 -16.33
CA VAL A 193 13.30 -5.50 -15.04
C VAL A 193 12.47 -6.21 -13.98
N ALA A 194 13.12 -7.00 -13.12
CA ALA A 194 12.44 -7.69 -12.03
C ALA A 194 13.43 -8.05 -10.91
N GLN A 195 12.92 -8.15 -9.69
CA GLN A 195 13.68 -8.73 -8.59
C GLN A 195 13.91 -10.23 -8.86
N PHE A 196 15.13 -10.71 -8.62
CA PHE A 196 15.49 -12.11 -8.83
C PHE A 196 14.85 -12.98 -7.74
N GLY A 197 13.72 -13.61 -8.06
CA GLY A 197 12.97 -14.44 -7.12
C GLY A 197 12.02 -15.41 -7.84
N PRO A 198 11.55 -16.48 -7.14
CA PRO A 198 10.76 -17.55 -7.75
C PRO A 198 9.51 -17.04 -8.48
N ARG A 199 8.81 -16.07 -7.91
CA ARG A 199 7.58 -15.51 -8.50
C ARG A 199 7.83 -14.80 -9.83
N LYS A 200 8.98 -14.15 -10.00
CA LYS A 200 9.35 -13.42 -11.23
C LYS A 200 9.96 -14.33 -12.30
N ASN A 201 10.38 -15.54 -11.93
CA ASN A 201 10.82 -16.59 -12.82
C ASN A 201 11.88 -16.18 -13.86
N LEU A 202 12.77 -15.25 -13.48
CA LEU A 202 13.82 -14.73 -14.38
C LEU A 202 14.74 -15.82 -14.91
N HIS A 203 14.97 -16.88 -14.14
CA HIS A 203 15.76 -18.01 -14.57
C HIS A 203 15.21 -18.62 -15.88
N ASN A 204 13.91 -18.93 -15.91
CA ASN A 204 13.28 -19.47 -17.12
C ASN A 204 13.15 -18.41 -18.23
N THR A 205 12.95 -17.14 -17.88
CA THR A 205 12.94 -16.06 -18.87
C THR A 205 14.27 -15.99 -19.63
N ILE A 206 15.40 -16.05 -18.92
CA ILE A 206 16.75 -16.05 -19.53
C ILE A 206 16.95 -17.36 -20.35
N LYS A 207 16.60 -18.51 -19.77
CA LYS A 207 16.74 -19.80 -20.45
C LYS A 207 15.97 -19.82 -21.77
N TRP A 208 14.71 -19.49 -21.77
CA TRP A 208 13.86 -19.49 -22.97
C TRP A 208 14.30 -18.46 -24.00
N PHE A 209 14.78 -17.31 -23.55
CA PHE A 209 15.37 -16.32 -24.44
C PHE A 209 16.61 -16.86 -25.17
N VAL A 210 17.51 -17.50 -24.44
CA VAL A 210 18.71 -18.11 -25.03
C VAL A 210 18.33 -19.26 -25.97
N GLU A 211 17.41 -20.15 -25.58
CA GLU A 211 16.95 -21.26 -26.40
C GLU A 211 16.35 -20.78 -27.74
N GLU A 212 15.60 -19.67 -27.72
CA GLU A 212 14.93 -19.13 -28.91
C GLU A 212 15.89 -18.37 -29.83
N PHE A 213 16.81 -17.59 -29.28
CA PHE A 213 17.60 -16.61 -30.05
C PHE A 213 19.08 -16.97 -30.21
N TYR A 214 19.59 -18.06 -29.59
CA TYR A 214 21.02 -18.37 -29.58
C TYR A 214 21.59 -18.64 -30.98
N ASN A 215 20.80 -19.20 -31.88
CA ASN A 215 21.19 -19.55 -33.26
C ASN A 215 20.44 -18.78 -34.35
N ASN A 216 19.75 -17.69 -34.00
CA ASN A 216 18.97 -16.88 -34.93
C ASN A 216 19.58 -15.48 -35.02
#